data_1c736beefcf5f4a6ac3eb2a5f6bfa3b4
#
_entry.id   1c736beefcf5f4a6ac3eb2a5f6bfa3b4
#
_cell.length_a   1.000
_cell.length_b   1.000
_cell.length_c   1.000
_cell.angle_alpha   90.00
_cell.angle_beta   90.00
_cell.angle_gamma   90.00
#
_symmetry.space_group_name_H-M   'P 1'
#
loop_
_entity.id
_entity.type
_entity.pdbx_description
1 polymer ?
#
loop_
_entity_poly.entity_id
_entity_poly.type
_entity_poly.pdbx_seq_one_letter_code
_entity_poly.pdbx_strand_id
1 'polypeptide(L)' 'MTKFTLVIWVCSFLSGQVSCLPPMEYPKQFASWYECSRTAHQESLIMLSRMGYKYINENKIAMNFSCKKIPTI' A
#
# COMPACT_ATOMS: atom_id res chain seq x y z
N MET A 1 -11.06 -4.57 21.94
CA MET A 1 -11.29 -4.01 20.60
C MET A 1 -10.19 -4.41 19.66
N THR A 2 -10.55 -4.69 18.43
CA THR A 2 -9.59 -5.04 17.38
C THR A 2 -9.33 -3.83 16.51
N LYS A 3 -8.05 -3.56 16.25
CA LYS A 3 -7.66 -2.51 15.32
C LYS A 3 -6.85 -3.10 14.19
N PHE A 4 -6.74 -2.36 13.12
CA PHE A 4 -5.99 -2.78 11.94
C PHE A 4 -4.88 -1.78 11.65
N THR A 5 -3.73 -2.31 11.28
CA THR A 5 -2.62 -1.48 10.83
C THR A 5 -2.46 -1.65 9.33
N LEU A 6 -2.23 -0.55 8.65
CA LEU A 6 -2.07 -0.55 7.20
C LEU A 6 -0.59 -0.57 6.84
N VAL A 7 -0.23 -1.51 5.96
CA VAL A 7 1.12 -1.61 5.43
C VAL A 7 1.01 -1.51 3.91
N ILE A 8 1.79 -0.63 3.30
CA ILE A 8 1.78 -0.41 1.86
C ILE A 8 3.20 -0.60 1.33
N TRP A 9 3.32 -1.24 0.17
CA TRP A 9 4.62 -1.35 -0.51
C TRP A 9 4.45 -1.21 -2.01
N VAL A 10 5.54 -0.80 -2.65
CA VAL A 10 5.59 -0.54 -4.07
C VAL A 10 6.43 -1.62 -4.75
N CYS A 11 5.90 -2.19 -5.81
CA CYS A 11 6.61 -3.22 -6.57
C CYS A 11 6.77 -2.82 -8.03
N SER A 12 7.89 -3.23 -8.61
CA SER A 12 8.19 -3.06 -10.03
C SER A 12 8.21 -4.43 -10.70
N PHE A 13 7.58 -4.52 -11.86
CA PHE A 13 7.46 -5.79 -12.60
C PHE A 13 8.16 -5.70 -13.96
N LEU A 14 9.44 -5.36 -13.94
CA LEU A 14 10.22 -5.25 -15.18
C LEU A 14 10.83 -6.57 -15.57
N SER A 15 10.77 -6.88 -16.87
CA SER A 15 11.47 -8.04 -17.47
C SER A 15 11.18 -9.35 -16.75
N GLY A 16 9.94 -9.54 -16.31
CA GLY A 16 9.55 -10.76 -15.63
C GLY A 16 10.07 -10.91 -14.22
N GLN A 17 10.78 -9.92 -13.72
CA GLN A 17 11.26 -9.93 -12.33
C GLN A 17 10.43 -8.99 -11.47
N VAL A 18 10.16 -9.40 -10.23
CA VAL A 18 9.43 -8.60 -9.28
C VAL A 18 10.43 -8.03 -8.28
N SER A 19 10.46 -6.71 -8.19
CA SER A 19 11.31 -6.03 -7.20
C SER A 19 10.45 -5.09 -6.38
N CYS A 20 10.40 -5.29 -5.07
CA CYS A 20 9.57 -4.50 -4.19
C CYS A 20 10.41 -3.71 -3.21
N LEU A 21 9.98 -2.48 -2.94
CA LEU A 21 10.58 -1.67 -1.89
C LEU A 21 10.13 -2.19 -0.52
N PRO A 22 10.87 -1.88 0.54
CA PRO A 22 10.45 -2.28 1.89
C PRO A 22 9.06 -1.73 2.21
N PRO A 23 8.24 -2.51 2.92
CA PRO A 23 6.90 -2.05 3.28
C PRO A 23 6.94 -0.82 4.19
N MET A 24 5.97 0.07 3.98
CA MET A 24 5.79 1.25 4.82
C MET A 24 4.58 1.04 5.69
N GLU A 25 4.75 1.21 7.00
CA GLU A 25 3.64 1.12 7.93
C GLU A 25 2.99 2.49 8.07
N TYR A 26 1.67 2.52 7.87
CA TYR A 26 0.92 3.76 8.00
C TYR A 26 0.78 4.12 9.48
N PRO A 27 1.00 5.38 9.86
CA PRO A 27 1.02 5.73 11.29
C PRO A 27 -0.33 5.66 11.99
N LYS A 28 -1.42 5.66 11.24
CA LYS A 28 -2.75 5.63 11.81
C LYS A 28 -3.29 4.21 11.87
N GLN A 29 -3.95 3.85 12.95
CA GLN A 29 -4.65 2.56 13.07
C GLN A 29 -6.13 2.75 12.77
N PHE A 30 -6.75 1.70 12.26
CA PHE A 30 -8.13 1.75 11.80
C PHE A 30 -9.00 0.81 12.62
N ALA A 31 -10.24 1.24 12.87
CA ALA A 31 -11.18 0.47 13.67
C ALA A 31 -11.83 -0.67 12.88
N SER A 32 -11.79 -0.61 11.55
CA SER A 32 -12.43 -1.63 10.72
C SER A 32 -11.57 -1.96 9.51
N TRP A 33 -11.77 -3.16 8.99
CA TRP A 33 -11.13 -3.60 7.75
C TRP A 33 -11.51 -2.67 6.60
N TYR A 34 -12.80 -2.29 6.55
CA TYR A 34 -13.29 -1.42 5.48
C TYR A 34 -12.52 -0.10 5.43
N GLU A 35 -12.35 0.55 6.57
CA GLU A 35 -11.61 1.82 6.63
C GLU A 35 -10.15 1.65 6.24
N CYS A 36 -9.53 0.57 6.70
CA CYS A 36 -8.15 0.27 6.35
C CYS A 36 -8.00 0.07 4.85
N SER A 37 -8.85 -0.76 4.26
CA SER A 37 -8.82 -1.05 2.82
C SER A 37 -9.10 0.20 1.98
N ARG A 38 -10.09 0.98 2.39
CA ARG A 38 -10.44 2.22 1.69
C ARG A 38 -9.27 3.21 1.69
N THR A 39 -8.65 3.39 2.84
CA THR A 39 -7.51 4.28 2.96
C THR A 39 -6.34 3.78 2.13
N ALA A 40 -6.12 2.46 2.10
CA ALA A 40 -5.07 1.87 1.29
C ALA A 40 -5.23 2.22 -0.19
N HIS A 41 -6.45 2.12 -0.71
CA HIS A 41 -6.73 2.47 -2.10
C HIS A 41 -6.55 3.95 -2.36
N GLN A 42 -7.02 4.81 -1.45
CA GLN A 42 -6.86 6.26 -1.60
C GLN A 42 -5.39 6.68 -1.60
N GLU A 43 -4.62 6.16 -0.65
CA GLU A 43 -3.20 6.48 -0.56
C GLU A 43 -2.42 5.93 -1.76
N SER A 44 -2.80 4.76 -2.24
CA SER A 44 -2.17 4.18 -3.42
C SER A 44 -2.39 5.07 -4.65
N LEU A 45 -3.60 5.59 -4.83
CA LEU A 45 -3.90 6.50 -5.94
C LEU A 45 -3.09 7.79 -5.84
N ILE A 46 -2.96 8.33 -4.63
CA ILE A 46 -2.18 9.55 -4.41
C ILE A 46 -0.71 9.30 -4.77
N MET A 47 -0.16 8.19 -4.32
CA MET A 47 1.23 7.85 -4.62
C MET A 47 1.47 7.64 -6.11
N LEU A 48 0.55 6.96 -6.80
CA LEU A 48 0.65 6.76 -8.23
C LEU A 48 0.61 8.09 -8.98
N SER A 49 -0.25 9.01 -8.54
CA SER A 49 -0.35 10.34 -9.14
C SER A 49 0.93 11.13 -8.97
N ARG A 50 1.58 11.01 -7.81
CA ARG A 50 2.84 11.71 -7.53
C ARG A 50 4.00 11.16 -8.34
N MET A 51 4.03 9.83 -8.55
CA MET A 51 5.06 9.21 -9.37
C MET A 51 4.94 9.59 -10.84
N GLY A 52 3.70 9.74 -11.32
CA GLY A 52 3.43 10.17 -12.68
C GLY A 52 3.32 9.03 -13.67
N TYR A 53 2.59 9.32 -14.74
CA TYR A 53 2.27 8.36 -15.78
C TYR A 53 3.51 7.71 -16.41
N LYS A 54 4.50 8.51 -16.75
CA LYS A 54 5.70 8.03 -17.43
C LYS A 54 6.49 7.06 -16.56
N TYR A 55 6.73 7.43 -15.32
CA TYR A 55 7.51 6.62 -14.39
C TYR A 55 6.83 5.26 -14.15
N ILE A 56 5.52 5.30 -13.92
CA ILE A 56 4.76 4.09 -13.64
C ILE A 56 4.76 3.14 -14.83
N ASN A 57 4.56 3.66 -16.03
CA ASN A 57 4.56 2.83 -17.24
C ASN A 57 5.93 2.25 -17.55
N GLU A 58 6.99 3.03 -17.42
CA GLU A 58 8.33 2.57 -17.70
C GLU A 58 8.80 1.50 -16.72
N ASN A 59 8.44 1.63 -15.47
CA ASN A 59 8.89 0.71 -14.42
C ASN A 59 7.87 -0.35 -14.04
N LYS A 60 6.69 -0.33 -14.67
CA LYS A 60 5.61 -1.28 -14.38
C LYS A 60 5.31 -1.34 -12.88
N ILE A 61 5.00 -0.19 -12.32
CA ILE A 61 4.78 -0.05 -10.88
C ILE A 61 3.39 -0.53 -10.49
N ALA A 62 3.32 -1.28 -9.40
CA ALA A 62 2.06 -1.65 -8.79
C ALA A 62 2.14 -1.40 -7.29
N MET A 63 1.02 -1.00 -6.71
CA MET A 63 0.92 -0.78 -5.27
C MET A 63 0.24 -1.98 -4.64
N ASN A 64 0.79 -2.42 -3.52
CA ASN A 64 0.20 -3.50 -2.74
C ASN A 64 -0.02 -3.03 -1.32
N PHE A 65 -0.97 -3.65 -0.62
CA PHE A 65 -1.22 -3.31 0.77
C PHE A 65 -1.67 -4.54 1.55
N SER A 66 -1.56 -4.42 2.86
CA SER A 66 -2.06 -5.42 3.78
C SER A 66 -2.65 -4.70 4.99
N CYS A 67 -3.83 -5.15 5.41
CA CYS A 67 -4.45 -4.67 6.64
C CYS A 67 -4.27 -5.75 7.68
N LYS A 68 -3.36 -5.52 8.61
CA LYS A 68 -3.03 -6.50 9.64
C LYS A 68 -3.83 -6.25 10.89
N LYS A 69 -4.45 -7.30 11.39
CA LYS A 69 -5.20 -7.24 12.63
C LYS A 69 -4.27 -7.12 13.82
N ILE A 70 -4.50 -6.13 14.66
CA ILE A 70 -3.73 -5.94 15.88
C ILE A 70 -4.65 -6.23 17.05
N PRO A 71 -4.36 -7.27 17.85
CA PRO A 71 -5.14 -7.47 19.06
C PRO A 71 -4.84 -6.36 20.06
N THR A 72 -5.90 -5.77 20.62
CA THR A 72 -5.76 -4.77 21.67
C THR A 72 -6.29 -5.36 22.95
N ILE A 73 -5.53 -5.22 24.00
CA ILE A 73 -5.90 -5.71 25.31
C ILE A 73 -6.70 -4.63 26.05
#